data_3a8e09d0fc975ae78042da52fdaed382
#
_entry.id   3a8e09d0fc975ae78042da52fdaed382
#
_cell.length_a   1.000
_cell.length_b   1.000
_cell.length_c   1.000
_cell.angle_alpha   90.00
_cell.angle_beta   90.00
_cell.angle_gamma   90.00
#
_symmetry.space_group_name_H-M   'P 1'
#
loop_
_entity.id
_entity.type
_entity.pdbx_description
1 polymer ?
#
loop_
_entity_poly.entity_id
_entity_poly.type
_entity_poly.pdbx_seq_one_letter_code
_entity_poly.pdbx_strand_id
1 'polypeptide(L)'
;MSKVYPLTGIRVLDLTRILAGPLCTQYLGDLGAEIIKIENPKGGDDTRAWGPPFLGTESAYYLGINRNKKSICLDIKTKEGFKILKDLIKKSDVIIDNFKPGSVSY
;
A
#
# COMPACT_ATOMS: atom_id res chain seq x y z
N MET A 1 -28.11 2.83 7.08
CA MET A 1 -27.39 2.26 8.23
C MET A 1 -25.96 1.92 7.84
N SER A 2 -24.99 2.50 8.51
CA SER A 2 -23.60 2.22 8.19
C SER A 2 -23.22 0.83 8.69
N LYS A 3 -22.46 0.10 7.87
CA LYS A 3 -21.92 -1.21 8.25
C LYS A 3 -20.66 -1.04 9.07
N VAL A 4 -20.53 -1.80 10.14
CA VAL A 4 -19.32 -1.89 10.95
C VAL A 4 -18.62 -3.21 10.59
N TYR A 5 -17.35 -3.11 10.21
CA TYR A 5 -16.51 -4.26 9.89
C TYR A 5 -15.52 -4.52 11.03
N PRO A 6 -14.94 -5.74 11.10
CA PRO A 6 -14.02 -6.09 12.19
C PRO A 6 -12.85 -5.11 12.38
N LEU A 7 -12.34 -4.52 11.30
CA LEU A 7 -11.18 -3.63 11.36
C LEU A 7 -11.55 -2.16 11.14
N THR A 8 -12.81 -1.78 11.30
CA THR A 8 -13.23 -0.38 11.21
C THR A 8 -12.45 0.46 12.22
N GLY A 9 -11.87 1.55 11.77
CA GLY A 9 -11.07 2.46 12.59
C GLY A 9 -9.58 2.13 12.65
N ILE A 10 -9.16 1.00 12.09
CA ILE A 10 -7.73 0.63 12.00
C ILE A 10 -7.14 1.21 10.71
N ARG A 11 -6.00 1.86 10.83
CA ARG A 11 -5.24 2.38 9.69
C ARG A 11 -3.98 1.56 9.49
N VAL A 12 -3.81 1.05 8.28
CA VAL A 12 -2.64 0.26 7.85
C VAL A 12 -1.83 1.05 6.84
N LEU A 13 -0.56 1.23 7.14
CA LEU A 13 0.40 1.82 6.19
C LEU A 13 1.06 0.67 5.45
N ASP A 14 0.83 0.63 4.13
CA ASP A 14 1.22 -0.48 3.27
C ASP A 14 2.40 -0.05 2.39
N LEU A 15 3.58 -0.58 2.70
CA LEU A 15 4.79 -0.37 1.90
C LEU A 15 5.14 -1.60 1.06
N THR A 16 4.21 -2.54 0.94
CA THR A 16 4.46 -3.80 0.24
C THR A 16 4.33 -3.65 -1.28
N ARG A 17 4.98 -4.58 -2.00
CA ARG A 17 4.97 -4.62 -3.45
C ARG A 17 4.69 -6.04 -3.93
N ILE A 18 4.20 -6.15 -5.14
CA ILE A 18 4.00 -7.37 -5.93
C ILE A 18 2.79 -8.16 -5.48
N LEU A 19 2.91 -9.24 -4.71
CA LEU A 19 1.80 -10.16 -4.49
C LEU A 19 1.45 -10.38 -3.01
N ALA A 20 2.33 -11.02 -2.26
CA ALA A 20 1.96 -11.53 -0.92
C ALA A 20 1.56 -10.41 0.04
N GLY A 21 2.37 -9.36 0.12
CA GLY A 21 2.07 -8.20 0.95
C GLY A 21 0.82 -7.46 0.49
N PRO A 22 0.73 -7.07 -0.79
CA PRO A 22 -0.47 -6.40 -1.31
C PRO A 22 -1.74 -7.21 -1.14
N LEU A 23 -1.71 -8.53 -1.31
CA LEU A 23 -2.86 -9.39 -1.09
C LEU A 23 -3.27 -9.39 0.39
N CYS A 24 -2.29 -9.46 1.30
CA CYS A 24 -2.54 -9.37 2.73
C CYS A 24 -3.25 -8.06 3.09
N THR A 25 -2.72 -6.93 2.64
CA THR A 25 -3.31 -5.63 2.96
C THR A 25 -4.66 -5.44 2.27
N GLN A 26 -4.87 -6.04 1.10
CA GLN A 26 -6.19 -6.05 0.46
C GLN A 26 -7.23 -6.74 1.34
N TYR A 27 -6.90 -7.88 1.93
CA TYR A 27 -7.80 -8.57 2.86
C TYR A 27 -8.10 -7.73 4.09
N LEU A 28 -7.09 -7.04 4.64
CA LEU A 28 -7.31 -6.14 5.76
C LEU A 28 -8.27 -5.00 5.39
N GLY A 29 -8.12 -4.45 4.18
CA GLY A 29 -9.03 -3.44 3.65
C GLY A 29 -10.44 -3.96 3.46
N ASP A 30 -10.58 -5.19 2.96
CA ASP A 30 -11.89 -5.84 2.81
C ASP A 30 -12.59 -6.02 4.17
N LEU A 31 -11.82 -6.16 5.25
CA LEU A 31 -12.34 -6.28 6.61
C LEU A 31 -12.58 -4.92 7.28
N GLY A 32 -12.41 -3.83 6.58
CA GLY A 32 -12.77 -2.50 7.05
C GLY A 32 -11.61 -1.59 7.43
N ALA A 33 -10.37 -2.06 7.38
CA ALA A 33 -9.21 -1.21 7.64
C ALA A 33 -9.04 -0.15 6.53
N GLU A 34 -8.56 1.03 6.92
CA GLU A 34 -8.10 2.02 5.95
C GLU A 34 -6.68 1.64 5.52
N ILE A 35 -6.49 1.38 4.24
CA ILE A 35 -5.19 1.02 3.69
C ILE A 35 -4.62 2.20 2.93
N ILE A 36 -3.45 2.67 3.36
CA ILE A 36 -2.69 3.71 2.67
C ILE A 36 -1.45 3.05 2.09
N LYS A 37 -1.43 2.88 0.77
CA LYS A 37 -0.31 2.27 0.05
C LYS A 37 0.67 3.34 -0.38
N ILE A 38 1.92 3.18 -0.01
CA ILE A 38 3.02 4.05 -0.42
C ILE A 38 3.68 3.44 -1.64
N GLU A 39 3.73 4.20 -2.72
CA GLU A 39 4.32 3.76 -3.99
C GLU A 39 5.46 4.67 -4.42
N ASN A 40 6.43 4.08 -5.12
CA ASN A 40 7.53 4.83 -5.70
C ASN A 40 7.00 5.78 -6.78
N PRO A 41 7.39 7.07 -6.79
CA PRO A 41 6.97 7.99 -7.84
C PRO A 41 7.37 7.57 -9.26
N LYS A 42 8.41 6.74 -9.38
CA LYS A 42 8.89 6.22 -10.66
C LYS A 42 8.15 4.93 -11.04
N GLY A 43 6.87 5.06 -11.39
CA GLY A 43 6.09 3.93 -11.88
C GLY A 43 5.27 3.17 -10.85
N GLY A 44 5.44 3.45 -9.56
CA GLY A 44 4.66 2.79 -8.51
C GLY A 44 5.06 1.34 -8.28
N ASP A 45 4.11 0.51 -7.88
CA ASP A 45 4.31 -0.94 -7.71
C ASP A 45 4.69 -1.55 -9.07
N ASP A 46 5.67 -2.46 -9.05
CA ASP A 46 6.16 -3.13 -10.28
C ASP A 46 5.02 -3.79 -11.07
N THR A 47 4.01 -4.29 -10.38
CA THR A 47 2.86 -4.96 -11.01
C THR A 47 2.03 -4.03 -11.89
N ARG A 48 2.15 -2.71 -11.73
CA ARG A 48 1.46 -1.76 -12.62
C ARG A 48 1.88 -1.89 -14.08
N ALA A 49 3.10 -2.35 -14.33
CA ALA A 49 3.64 -2.56 -15.68
C ALA A 49 3.44 -3.98 -16.18
N TRP A 50 2.88 -4.87 -15.37
CA TRP A 50 2.74 -6.28 -15.73
C TRP A 50 1.46 -6.52 -16.54
N GLY A 51 1.64 -6.94 -17.75
CA GLY A 51 0.57 -7.29 -18.68
C GLY A 51 1.10 -7.94 -19.94
N PRO A 52 0.24 -8.39 -20.87
CA PRO A 52 -1.21 -8.40 -20.73
C PRO A 52 -1.70 -9.36 -19.62
N PRO A 53 -2.94 -9.21 -19.11
CA PRO A 53 -3.94 -8.27 -19.60
C PRO A 53 -3.87 -6.89 -18.93
N PHE A 54 -4.37 -5.89 -19.67
CA PHE A 54 -4.58 -4.54 -19.13
C PHE A 54 -6.05 -4.16 -19.28
N LEU A 55 -6.59 -3.43 -18.29
CA LEU A 55 -7.89 -2.80 -18.41
C LEU A 55 -7.62 -1.30 -18.68
N GLY A 56 -7.73 -0.91 -19.95
CA GLY A 56 -7.24 0.41 -20.37
C GLY A 56 -5.73 0.49 -20.19
N THR A 57 -5.27 1.45 -19.39
CA THR A 57 -3.84 1.62 -19.06
C THR A 57 -3.45 0.88 -17.78
N GLU A 58 -4.40 0.24 -17.10
CA GLU A 58 -4.16 -0.38 -15.80
C GLU A 58 -3.90 -1.87 -15.92
N SER A 59 -2.85 -2.35 -15.24
CA SER A 59 -2.55 -3.77 -15.15
C SER A 59 -3.66 -4.52 -14.41
N ALA A 60 -4.18 -5.59 -15.02
CA ALA A 60 -5.16 -6.44 -14.34
C ALA A 60 -4.57 -7.10 -13.09
N TYR A 61 -3.27 -7.43 -13.13
CA TYR A 61 -2.58 -7.98 -11.97
C TYR A 61 -2.63 -7.00 -10.79
N TYR A 62 -2.28 -5.71 -11.05
CA TYR A 62 -2.31 -4.68 -10.01
C TYR A 62 -3.74 -4.48 -9.46
N LEU A 63 -4.71 -4.38 -10.35
CA LEU A 63 -6.10 -4.16 -9.94
C LEU A 63 -6.65 -5.31 -9.10
N GLY A 64 -6.24 -6.53 -9.39
CA GLY A 64 -6.74 -7.73 -8.71
C GLY A 64 -6.30 -7.86 -7.26
N ILE A 65 -5.22 -7.20 -6.86
CA ILE A 65 -4.64 -7.34 -5.51
C ILE A 65 -4.54 -6.02 -4.74
N ASN A 66 -5.11 -4.95 -5.26
CA ASN A 66 -5.01 -3.63 -4.62
C ASN A 66 -6.36 -2.90 -4.47
N ARG A 67 -7.48 -3.63 -4.46
CA ARG A 67 -8.77 -2.99 -4.20
C ARG A 67 -8.84 -2.47 -2.76
N ASN A 68 -9.68 -1.46 -2.55
CA ASN A 68 -9.92 -0.85 -1.23
C ASN A 68 -8.69 -0.16 -0.63
N LYS A 69 -7.75 0.27 -1.47
CA LYS A 69 -6.57 0.99 -1.03
C LYS A 69 -6.54 2.41 -1.56
N LYS A 70 -6.04 3.33 -0.73
CA LYS A 70 -5.62 4.66 -1.15
C LYS A 70 -4.14 4.59 -1.48
N SER A 71 -3.71 5.19 -2.59
CA SER A 71 -2.31 5.19 -3.01
C SER A 71 -1.72 6.59 -2.92
N ILE A 72 -0.51 6.68 -2.36
CA ILE A 72 0.28 7.91 -2.28
C ILE A 72 1.62 7.64 -2.92
N CYS A 73 2.02 8.49 -3.88
CA CYS A 73 3.38 8.45 -4.43
C CYS A 73 4.31 9.23 -3.51
N LEU A 74 5.34 8.56 -3.01
CA LEU A 74 6.27 9.15 -2.06
C LEU A 74 7.64 8.52 -2.22
N ASP A 75 8.67 9.34 -2.48
CA ASP A 75 10.04 8.86 -2.52
C ASP A 75 10.61 8.86 -1.10
N ILE A 76 10.58 7.69 -0.45
CA ILE A 76 11.05 7.53 0.93
C ILE A 76 12.57 7.59 1.06
N LYS A 77 13.31 7.64 -0.05
CA LYS A 77 14.76 7.78 -0.04
C LYS A 77 15.19 9.25 0.09
N THR A 78 14.30 10.18 -0.17
CA THR A 78 14.60 11.61 0.05
C THR A 78 14.35 11.97 1.50
N LYS A 79 15.00 13.05 1.95
CA LYS A 79 14.83 13.55 3.32
C LYS A 79 13.40 13.97 3.60
N GLU A 80 12.80 14.69 2.67
CA GLU A 80 11.41 15.16 2.76
C GLU A 80 10.42 14.01 2.73
N GLY A 81 10.61 13.07 1.81
CA GLY A 81 9.76 11.88 1.69
C GLY A 81 9.82 11.01 2.93
N PHE A 82 11.01 10.81 3.48
CA PHE A 82 11.17 10.02 4.70
C PHE A 82 10.50 10.69 5.91
N LYS A 83 10.56 12.02 5.98
CA LYS A 83 9.87 12.78 7.04
C LYS A 83 8.35 12.59 6.96
N ILE A 84 7.80 12.67 5.75
CA ILE A 84 6.36 12.44 5.53
C ILE A 84 6.00 11.00 5.91
N LEU A 85 6.83 10.04 5.54
CA LEU A 85 6.63 8.63 5.92
C LEU A 85 6.57 8.48 7.45
N LYS A 86 7.50 9.09 8.17
CA LYS A 86 7.49 9.04 9.64
C LYS A 86 6.23 9.65 10.25
N ASP A 87 5.74 10.74 9.68
CA ASP A 87 4.49 11.35 10.14
C ASP A 87 3.29 10.43 9.90
N LEU A 88 3.26 9.74 8.77
CA LEU A 88 2.22 8.75 8.47
C LEU A 88 2.31 7.54 9.41
N ILE A 89 3.51 7.10 9.75
CA ILE A 89 3.73 6.01 10.69
C ILE A 89 3.11 6.35 12.04
N LYS A 90 3.33 7.57 12.54
CA LYS A 90 2.76 8.01 13.82
C LYS A 90 1.24 8.00 13.85
N LYS A 91 0.62 8.14 12.69
CA LYS A 91 -0.85 8.19 12.54
C LYS A 91 -1.45 6.86 12.15
N SER A 92 -0.65 5.82 12.04
CA SER A 92 -1.08 4.49 11.62
C SER A 92 -0.99 3.50 12.77
N ASP A 93 -1.86 2.49 12.75
CA ASP A 93 -1.88 1.45 13.77
C ASP A 93 -0.97 0.29 13.40
N VAL A 94 -0.80 0.02 12.12
CA VAL A 94 -0.04 -1.10 11.60
C VAL A 94 0.80 -0.64 10.42
N ILE A 95 2.03 -1.14 10.32
CA ILE A 95 2.92 -0.92 9.18
C ILE A 95 3.28 -2.29 8.64
N ILE A 96 3.14 -2.46 7.32
CA ILE A 96 3.49 -3.71 6.64
C ILE A 96 4.46 -3.39 5.52
N ASP A 97 5.59 -4.08 5.49
CA ASP A 97 6.54 -4.01 4.38
C ASP A 97 7.04 -5.41 4.01
N ASN A 98 7.60 -5.53 2.82
CA ASN A 98 8.28 -6.73 2.36
C ASN A 98 9.66 -6.40 1.78
N PHE A 99 10.28 -5.35 2.28
CA PHE A 99 11.66 -5.00 1.92
C PHE A 99 12.63 -6.03 2.47
N LYS A 100 13.82 -6.10 1.86
CA LYS A 100 14.91 -6.90 2.42
C LYS A 100 15.28 -6.37 3.80
N PRO A 101 15.60 -7.26 4.76
CA PRO A 101 16.03 -6.83 6.10
C PRO A 101 17.17 -5.81 6.02
N GLY A 102 17.05 -4.72 6.79
CA GLY A 102 18.06 -3.67 6.85
C GLY A 102 18.01 -2.64 5.74
N SER A 103 17.13 -2.79 4.74
CA SER A 103 17.02 -1.82 3.64
C SER A 103 16.32 -0.51 4.05
N VAL A 104 15.48 -0.56 5.08
CA VAL A 104 14.81 0.61 5.64
C VAL A 104 14.85 0.52 7.17
N SER A 105 15.18 1.64 7.82
CA SER A 105 15.13 1.77 9.27
C SER A 105 14.13 2.89 9.61
N TYR A 106 13.11 2.51 10.31
CA TYR A 106 12.04 3.45 10.71
C TYR A 106 12.36 4.22 11.97
#